data_0b97ff3c14980fec801f2b30ef01bbf8
#
_entry.id   0b97ff3c14980fec801f2b30ef01bbf8
#
_cell.length_a   1.000
_cell.length_b   1.000
_cell.length_c   1.000
_cell.angle_alpha   90.00
_cell.angle_beta   90.00
_cell.angle_gamma   90.00
#
_symmetry.space_group_name_H-M   'P 1'
#
loop_
_entity.id
_entity.type
_entity.pdbx_description
1 polymer ?
#
loop_
_entity_poly.entity_id
_entity_poly.type
_entity_poly.pdbx_seq_one_letter_code
_entity_poly.pdbx_strand_id
1 'polypeptide(L)'
;MAWTGRLITALAVCGVLLAGSAGCGSRAAQEQERGAGAPSPVGKLLEERDDEGRPYREVDEEGAPEVGVEVTPDADGGWDVRLRVRNFRFSPDGTDNRAVPGRGLAHLYVNDRLVALLRAPGHHLSPHTVRRGTHQVTVRLYADDDSVWAVGGKPVESTADITVSEPSSSTAPTAAERGAAGPDLAAGGRGSPDRDRRTG
;
A
#
# COMPACT_ATOMS: atom_id res chain seq x y z
N MET A 1 -73.48 17.13 -7.90
CA MET A 1 -74.03 17.08 -9.26
C MET A 1 -73.46 15.83 -9.93
N ALA A 2 -74.40 14.96 -10.21
CA ALA A 2 -74.17 13.61 -10.78
C ALA A 2 -73.88 13.70 -12.29
N TRP A 3 -73.17 12.74 -12.81
CA TRP A 3 -73.50 12.03 -14.04
C TRP A 3 -72.53 10.84 -14.21
N THR A 4 -72.95 9.68 -13.97
CA THR A 4 -73.52 8.50 -14.66
C THR A 4 -73.28 8.40 -16.16
N GLY A 5 -72.80 7.23 -16.56
CA GLY A 5 -72.95 6.70 -17.91
C GLY A 5 -71.88 5.71 -18.34
N ARG A 6 -72.10 4.44 -18.11
CA ARG A 6 -72.51 3.32 -19.02
C ARG A 6 -71.34 2.71 -19.83
N LEU A 7 -70.90 1.57 -19.38
CA LEU A 7 -71.12 0.25 -20.07
C LEU A 7 -71.03 0.25 -21.62
N ILE A 8 -70.08 -0.50 -22.16
CA ILE A 8 -70.34 -1.48 -23.20
C ILE A 8 -69.26 -2.57 -23.22
N THR A 9 -69.70 -3.77 -23.07
CA THR A 9 -69.11 -5.09 -23.25
C THR A 9 -68.76 -5.33 -24.70
N ALA A 10 -67.61 -5.91 -25.01
CA ALA A 10 -67.43 -6.71 -26.22
C ALA A 10 -66.45 -7.85 -25.97
N LEU A 11 -66.98 -9.04 -25.94
CA LEU A 11 -66.30 -10.31 -26.07
C LEU A 11 -65.76 -10.47 -27.50
N ALA A 12 -64.57 -10.97 -27.67
CA ALA A 12 -64.18 -11.73 -28.84
C ALA A 12 -63.10 -12.75 -28.48
N VAL A 13 -63.49 -13.98 -28.56
CA VAL A 13 -62.74 -15.23 -28.52
C VAL A 13 -62.02 -15.42 -29.84
N CYS A 14 -60.85 -16.00 -29.87
CA CYS A 14 -60.16 -16.81 -30.89
C CYS A 14 -58.65 -16.48 -30.77
N GLY A 15 -57.75 -17.36 -30.76
CA GLY A 15 -57.63 -18.75 -31.12
C GLY A 15 -56.19 -19.20 -30.78
N VAL A 16 -56.13 -20.43 -30.41
CA VAL A 16 -54.87 -21.18 -30.17
C VAL A 16 -54.11 -21.33 -31.47
N LEU A 17 -52.84 -20.98 -31.47
CA LEU A 17 -51.85 -21.52 -32.40
C LEU A 17 -50.55 -21.79 -31.62
N LEU A 18 -50.37 -23.06 -31.33
CA LEU A 18 -49.09 -23.68 -31.01
C LEU A 18 -48.19 -23.61 -32.24
N ALA A 19 -47.11 -22.87 -32.13
CA ALA A 19 -45.98 -23.04 -33.02
C ALA A 19 -44.71 -22.98 -32.14
N GLY A 20 -44.12 -24.14 -31.92
CA GLY A 20 -42.81 -24.28 -31.33
C GLY A 20 -41.77 -23.64 -32.22
N SER A 21 -40.96 -22.80 -31.63
CA SER A 21 -39.67 -22.42 -32.18
C SER A 21 -38.62 -22.68 -31.11
N ALA A 22 -37.84 -23.72 -31.34
CA ALA A 22 -36.56 -23.92 -30.71
C ALA A 22 -35.69 -22.72 -31.06
N GLY A 23 -35.66 -21.73 -30.17
CA GLY A 23 -34.78 -20.59 -30.22
C GLY A 23 -33.51 -20.90 -29.41
N CYS A 24 -32.48 -21.40 -30.08
CA CYS A 24 -31.12 -21.19 -29.63
C CYS A 24 -30.86 -19.69 -29.66
N GLY A 25 -30.87 -19.04 -28.53
CA GLY A 25 -30.66 -17.63 -28.46
C GLY A 25 -30.39 -17.16 -27.04
N SER A 26 -29.19 -16.72 -26.84
CA SER A 26 -28.85 -15.74 -25.80
C SER A 26 -28.37 -16.27 -24.47
N ARG A 27 -27.24 -16.95 -24.49
CA ARG A 27 -26.36 -16.93 -23.33
C ARG A 27 -25.77 -15.52 -23.04
N ALA A 28 -25.78 -14.64 -24.05
CA ALA A 28 -25.28 -13.28 -23.91
C ALA A 28 -26.19 -12.30 -23.16
N ALA A 29 -27.52 -12.57 -23.11
CA ALA A 29 -28.44 -11.68 -22.38
C ALA A 29 -28.59 -12.03 -20.90
N GLN A 30 -28.14 -13.22 -20.45
CA GLN A 30 -28.17 -13.62 -19.04
C GLN A 30 -26.91 -13.24 -18.28
N GLU A 31 -25.84 -12.82 -18.95
CA GLU A 31 -24.64 -12.31 -18.30
C GLU A 31 -24.76 -10.84 -17.90
N GLN A 32 -25.65 -10.08 -18.49
CA GLN A 32 -25.82 -8.66 -18.22
C GLN A 32 -26.76 -8.35 -17.05
N GLU A 33 -27.64 -9.29 -16.64
CA GLU A 33 -28.47 -9.12 -15.44
C GLU A 33 -27.85 -9.73 -14.17
N ARG A 34 -26.75 -10.45 -14.27
CA ARG A 34 -25.97 -10.91 -13.11
C ARG A 34 -25.06 -9.84 -12.51
N GLY A 35 -25.05 -8.64 -13.08
CA GLY A 35 -24.20 -7.54 -12.64
C GLY A 35 -24.68 -6.75 -11.42
N ALA A 36 -25.92 -6.97 -10.94
CA ALA A 36 -26.48 -6.09 -9.93
C ALA A 36 -27.24 -6.81 -8.82
N GLY A 37 -26.64 -7.77 -8.11
CA GLY A 37 -27.35 -8.21 -6.91
C GLY A 37 -27.10 -9.57 -6.29
N ALA A 38 -26.35 -10.48 -6.87
CA ALA A 38 -25.97 -11.69 -6.15
C ALA A 38 -24.62 -11.46 -5.45
N PRO A 39 -24.49 -11.72 -4.14
CA PRO A 39 -23.19 -11.65 -3.49
C PRO A 39 -22.26 -12.64 -4.18
N SER A 40 -21.29 -12.11 -4.92
CA SER A 40 -20.20 -12.91 -5.46
C SER A 40 -19.35 -13.36 -4.27
N PRO A 41 -18.88 -14.61 -4.22
CA PRO A 41 -17.96 -15.03 -3.17
C PRO A 41 -16.66 -14.20 -3.13
N VAL A 42 -16.45 -13.36 -4.14
CA VAL A 42 -15.29 -12.46 -4.26
C VAL A 42 -15.66 -11.01 -3.91
N GLY A 43 -16.86 -10.77 -3.35
CA GLY A 43 -17.33 -9.43 -3.02
C GLY A 43 -18.07 -8.72 -4.16
N LYS A 44 -18.51 -7.49 -3.92
CA LYS A 44 -19.32 -6.66 -4.81
C LYS A 44 -18.48 -5.50 -5.35
N LEU A 45 -18.51 -5.27 -6.67
CA LEU A 45 -17.93 -4.05 -7.23
C LEU A 45 -18.83 -2.85 -6.91
N LEU A 46 -18.22 -1.79 -6.40
CA LEU A 46 -18.86 -0.52 -6.13
C LEU A 46 -18.68 0.43 -7.34
N GLU A 47 -19.42 1.53 -7.33
CA GLU A 47 -19.24 2.62 -8.30
C GLU A 47 -18.07 3.53 -7.92
N GLU A 48 -17.70 3.55 -6.65
CA GLU A 48 -16.55 4.26 -6.11
C GLU A 48 -15.26 3.74 -6.75
N ARG A 49 -14.36 4.67 -7.03
CA ARG A 49 -13.10 4.41 -7.72
C ARG A 49 -11.94 5.09 -7.02
N ASP A 50 -10.76 4.52 -7.18
CA ASP A 50 -9.52 5.20 -6.81
C ASP A 50 -9.14 6.31 -7.81
N ASP A 51 -8.05 7.02 -7.52
CA ASP A 51 -7.56 8.13 -8.35
C ASP A 51 -7.15 7.70 -9.77
N GLU A 52 -6.85 6.42 -9.95
CA GLU A 52 -6.55 5.81 -11.25
C GLU A 52 -7.78 5.23 -11.96
N GLY A 53 -8.98 5.41 -11.37
CA GLY A 53 -10.26 5.00 -11.95
C GLY A 53 -10.62 3.52 -11.73
N ARG A 54 -9.92 2.81 -10.85
CA ARG A 54 -10.18 1.39 -10.55
C ARG A 54 -11.33 1.25 -9.55
N PRO A 55 -12.30 0.36 -9.80
CA PRO A 55 -13.46 0.22 -8.94
C PRO A 55 -13.08 -0.41 -7.59
N TYR A 56 -13.78 -0.05 -6.54
CA TYR A 56 -13.68 -0.71 -5.26
C TYR A 56 -14.43 -2.04 -5.28
N ARG A 57 -13.84 -3.04 -4.64
CA ARG A 57 -14.42 -4.37 -4.41
C ARG A 57 -14.70 -4.52 -2.93
N GLU A 58 -15.96 -4.31 -2.58
CA GLU A 58 -16.45 -4.47 -1.22
C GLU A 58 -16.49 -5.93 -0.80
N VAL A 59 -15.92 -6.22 0.35
CA VAL A 59 -16.00 -7.51 1.03
C VAL A 59 -16.50 -7.32 2.45
N ASP A 60 -17.07 -8.38 3.02
CA ASP A 60 -17.47 -8.37 4.42
C ASP A 60 -16.25 -8.19 5.33
N GLU A 61 -16.41 -7.48 6.43
CA GLU A 61 -15.36 -7.23 7.40
C GLU A 61 -14.77 -8.53 7.97
N GLU A 62 -15.64 -9.53 8.17
CA GLU A 62 -15.22 -10.86 8.62
C GLU A 62 -14.39 -11.56 7.54
N GLY A 63 -13.09 -11.75 7.83
CA GLY A 63 -12.16 -12.39 6.90
C GLY A 63 -11.66 -11.49 5.77
N ALA A 64 -11.95 -10.20 5.81
CA ALA A 64 -11.42 -9.24 4.85
C ALA A 64 -9.88 -9.24 4.82
N PRO A 65 -9.27 -8.93 3.67
CA PRO A 65 -7.85 -8.64 3.60
C PRO A 65 -7.49 -7.46 4.49
N GLU A 66 -6.35 -7.57 5.17
CA GLU A 66 -5.79 -6.48 5.98
C GLU A 66 -4.34 -6.23 5.58
N VAL A 67 -3.90 -4.99 5.68
CA VAL A 67 -2.50 -4.61 5.48
C VAL A 67 -2.04 -3.60 6.51
N GLY A 68 -0.81 -3.81 7.02
CA GLY A 68 -0.06 -2.83 7.78
C GLY A 68 1.28 -2.57 7.08
N VAL A 69 1.75 -1.34 7.07
CA VAL A 69 3.04 -0.94 6.52
C VAL A 69 3.99 -0.50 7.62
N GLU A 70 5.21 -0.98 7.55
CA GLU A 70 6.34 -0.55 8.39
C GLU A 70 7.46 -0.10 7.48
N VAL A 71 8.03 1.07 7.75
CA VAL A 71 9.10 1.65 6.94
C VAL A 71 10.26 2.00 7.86
N THR A 72 11.43 1.42 7.60
CA THR A 72 12.63 1.62 8.40
C THR A 72 13.79 2.12 7.52
N PRO A 73 14.61 3.07 8.01
CA PRO A 73 15.78 3.50 7.26
C PRO A 73 16.80 2.35 7.17
N ASP A 74 17.48 2.27 6.04
CA ASP A 74 18.60 1.36 5.85
C ASP A 74 19.96 2.04 5.98
N ALA A 75 21.03 1.24 5.93
CA ALA A 75 22.41 1.73 6.09
C ALA A 75 22.89 2.55 4.87
N ASP A 76 22.28 2.36 3.70
CA ASP A 76 22.69 2.99 2.43
C ASP A 76 21.89 4.28 2.15
N GLY A 77 21.09 4.73 3.12
CA GLY A 77 20.27 5.94 3.04
C GLY A 77 18.95 5.75 2.31
N GLY A 78 18.56 4.52 2.00
CA GLY A 78 17.26 4.13 1.51
C GLY A 78 16.29 3.75 2.63
N TRP A 79 15.21 3.05 2.27
CA TRP A 79 14.17 2.63 3.21
C TRP A 79 13.69 1.23 2.91
N ASP A 80 13.67 0.39 3.93
CA ASP A 80 13.06 -0.93 3.87
C ASP A 80 11.57 -0.84 4.22
N VAL A 81 10.72 -1.18 3.25
CA VAL A 81 9.27 -1.27 3.42
C VAL A 81 8.90 -2.71 3.70
N ARG A 82 8.21 -2.96 4.80
CA ARG A 82 7.68 -4.27 5.19
C ARG A 82 6.18 -4.23 5.35
N LEU A 83 5.50 -5.18 4.69
CA LEU A 83 4.07 -5.35 4.78
C LEU A 83 3.72 -6.47 5.74
N ARG A 84 2.78 -6.21 6.62
CA ARG A 84 2.11 -7.22 7.44
C ARG A 84 0.72 -7.40 6.87
N VAL A 85 0.45 -8.54 6.25
CA VAL A 85 -0.85 -8.84 5.66
C VAL A 85 -1.56 -9.94 6.46
N ARG A 86 -2.87 -9.84 6.52
CA ARG A 86 -3.75 -10.88 7.09
C ARG A 86 -4.87 -11.15 6.10
N ASN A 87 -5.32 -12.38 6.02
CA ASN A 87 -6.33 -12.83 5.07
C ASN A 87 -6.02 -12.45 3.62
N PHE A 88 -4.73 -12.27 3.28
CA PHE A 88 -4.27 -11.87 1.96
C PHE A 88 -3.05 -12.69 1.52
N ARG A 89 -3.01 -13.02 0.24
CA ARG A 89 -1.89 -13.72 -0.40
C ARG A 89 -1.48 -12.99 -1.66
N PHE A 90 -0.20 -12.78 -1.82
CA PHE A 90 0.34 -12.19 -3.04
C PHE A 90 0.21 -13.15 -4.21
N SER A 91 -0.18 -12.63 -5.36
CA SER A 91 -0.28 -13.37 -6.61
C SER A 91 1.09 -13.54 -7.27
N PRO A 92 1.41 -14.74 -7.74
CA PRO A 92 2.62 -14.95 -8.54
C PRO A 92 2.51 -14.25 -9.90
N ASP A 93 3.63 -14.16 -10.60
CA ASP A 93 3.66 -13.68 -11.98
C ASP A 93 2.85 -14.59 -12.91
N GLY A 94 2.18 -13.99 -13.89
CA GLY A 94 1.36 -14.72 -14.86
C GLY A 94 -0.01 -15.18 -14.33
N THR A 95 -0.44 -14.66 -13.18
CA THR A 95 -1.79 -14.92 -12.67
C THR A 95 -2.84 -14.33 -13.61
N ASP A 96 -3.93 -15.08 -13.84
CA ASP A 96 -5.08 -14.61 -14.62
C ASP A 96 -5.70 -13.35 -14.00
N ASN A 97 -6.13 -12.43 -14.87
CA ASN A 97 -6.84 -11.20 -14.50
C ASN A 97 -8.27 -11.51 -14.04
N ARG A 98 -8.40 -12.13 -12.87
CA ARG A 98 -9.67 -12.47 -12.23
C ARG A 98 -9.54 -12.45 -10.73
N ALA A 99 -10.42 -11.69 -10.07
CA ALA A 99 -10.46 -11.63 -8.62
C ALA A 99 -10.65 -13.01 -7.98
N VAL A 100 -9.85 -13.25 -6.94
CA VAL A 100 -9.94 -14.41 -6.06
C VAL A 100 -9.93 -13.88 -4.62
N PRO A 101 -10.79 -14.40 -3.72
CA PRO A 101 -10.87 -13.92 -2.35
C PRO A 101 -9.50 -13.83 -1.67
N GLY A 102 -9.19 -12.66 -1.11
CA GLY A 102 -7.96 -12.43 -0.36
C GLY A 102 -6.67 -12.66 -1.15
N ARG A 103 -6.68 -12.44 -2.46
CA ARG A 103 -5.49 -12.60 -3.32
C ARG A 103 -5.30 -11.40 -4.24
N GLY A 104 -4.04 -11.09 -4.56
CA GLY A 104 -3.73 -10.01 -5.48
C GLY A 104 -2.36 -9.39 -5.28
N LEU A 105 -2.27 -8.10 -5.48
CA LEU A 105 -1.06 -7.29 -5.40
C LEU A 105 -1.20 -6.19 -4.34
N ALA A 106 -0.07 -5.70 -3.85
CA ALA A 106 -0.06 -4.46 -3.11
C ALA A 106 0.59 -3.37 -3.96
N HIS A 107 -0.05 -2.22 -4.05
CA HIS A 107 0.50 -1.04 -4.71
C HIS A 107 1.13 -0.15 -3.65
N LEU A 108 2.37 0.25 -3.89
CA LEU A 108 3.14 1.14 -3.02
C LEU A 108 3.16 2.53 -3.61
N TYR A 109 2.72 3.50 -2.83
CA TYR A 109 2.69 4.91 -3.19
C TYR A 109 3.62 5.70 -2.28
N VAL A 110 4.22 6.75 -2.82
CA VAL A 110 4.92 7.79 -2.06
C VAL A 110 4.32 9.14 -2.47
N ASN A 111 3.70 9.83 -1.51
CA ASN A 111 2.94 11.07 -1.75
C ASN A 111 1.94 10.91 -2.90
N ASP A 112 1.08 9.91 -2.81
CA ASP A 112 0.03 9.53 -3.79
C ASP A 112 0.54 9.12 -5.18
N ARG A 113 1.85 9.03 -5.36
CA ARG A 113 2.45 8.58 -6.60
C ARG A 113 2.80 7.10 -6.51
N LEU A 114 2.27 6.28 -7.42
CA LEU A 114 2.62 4.87 -7.53
C LEU A 114 4.11 4.70 -7.84
N VAL A 115 4.81 3.94 -6.99
CA VAL A 115 6.26 3.68 -7.12
C VAL A 115 6.57 2.21 -7.36
N ALA A 116 5.73 1.29 -6.91
CA ALA A 116 5.95 -0.15 -7.12
C ALA A 116 4.66 -0.97 -7.02
N LEU A 117 4.63 -2.09 -7.76
CA LEU A 117 3.65 -3.17 -7.64
C LEU A 117 4.32 -4.33 -6.91
N LEU A 118 3.80 -4.69 -5.74
CA LEU A 118 4.43 -5.66 -4.87
C LEU A 118 3.74 -7.02 -4.96
N ARG A 119 4.55 -8.05 -5.20
CA ARG A 119 4.16 -9.48 -5.16
C ARG A 119 4.75 -10.21 -3.96
N ALA A 120 5.32 -9.47 -3.03
CA ALA A 120 5.97 -9.97 -1.82
C ALA A 120 5.85 -8.94 -0.69
N PRO A 121 5.99 -9.34 0.59
CA PRO A 121 5.81 -8.44 1.72
C PRO A 121 6.98 -7.48 1.96
N GLY A 122 8.02 -7.51 1.14
CA GLY A 122 9.20 -6.65 1.29
C GLY A 122 9.50 -5.87 0.03
N HIS A 123 9.92 -4.60 0.19
CA HIS A 123 10.38 -3.74 -0.89
C HIS A 123 11.41 -2.74 -0.37
N HIS A 124 12.44 -2.50 -1.18
CA HIS A 124 13.45 -1.50 -0.88
C HIS A 124 13.19 -0.21 -1.69
N LEU A 125 13.00 0.91 -0.99
CA LEU A 125 12.91 2.23 -1.58
C LEU A 125 14.31 2.85 -1.65
N SER A 126 14.78 3.08 -2.86
CA SER A 126 16.05 3.76 -3.10
C SER A 126 16.05 5.19 -2.52
N PRO A 127 17.19 5.70 -2.01
CA PRO A 127 17.31 7.08 -1.53
C PRO A 127 16.96 8.14 -2.58
N HIS A 128 17.00 7.78 -3.87
CA HIS A 128 16.59 8.67 -4.96
C HIS A 128 15.07 8.80 -5.11
N THR A 129 14.32 7.85 -4.58
CA THR A 129 12.84 7.85 -4.64
C THR A 129 12.26 8.84 -3.65
N VAL A 130 12.93 9.02 -2.51
CA VAL A 130 12.45 9.85 -1.40
C VAL A 130 13.46 10.98 -1.16
N ARG A 131 13.07 12.22 -1.47
CA ARG A 131 13.91 13.41 -1.25
C ARG A 131 13.87 13.84 0.22
N ARG A 132 14.60 14.90 0.58
CA ARG A 132 14.50 15.52 1.90
C ARG A 132 13.09 16.00 2.20
N GLY A 133 12.66 15.88 3.45
CA GLY A 133 11.35 16.29 3.91
C GLY A 133 10.54 15.13 4.47
N THR A 134 9.30 15.40 4.79
CA THR A 134 8.34 14.39 5.24
C THR A 134 7.57 13.85 4.04
N HIS A 135 7.44 12.54 3.99
CA HIS A 135 6.76 11.81 2.92
C HIS A 135 5.81 10.80 3.51
N GLN A 136 4.70 10.61 2.82
CA GLN A 136 3.70 9.61 3.11
C GLN A 136 3.95 8.37 2.25
N VAL A 137 4.10 7.22 2.89
CA VAL A 137 4.24 5.91 2.23
C VAL A 137 2.96 5.14 2.47
N THR A 138 2.17 4.97 1.42
CA THR A 138 0.88 4.26 1.47
C THR A 138 0.96 2.96 0.70
N VAL A 139 0.40 1.91 1.27
CA VAL A 139 0.23 0.62 0.62
C VAL A 139 -1.24 0.29 0.56
N ARG A 140 -1.75 -0.03 -0.64
CA ARG A 140 -3.15 -0.38 -0.89
C ARG A 140 -3.24 -1.74 -1.55
N LEU A 141 -4.21 -2.56 -1.15
CA LEU A 141 -4.38 -3.91 -1.70
C LEU A 141 -5.34 -3.92 -2.89
N TYR A 142 -4.95 -4.66 -3.91
CA TYR A 142 -5.70 -4.85 -5.15
C TYR A 142 -5.94 -6.33 -5.41
N ALA A 143 -7.09 -6.65 -5.98
CA ALA A 143 -7.36 -7.98 -6.52
C ALA A 143 -6.66 -8.18 -7.87
N ASP A 144 -6.61 -9.42 -8.35
CA ASP A 144 -5.95 -9.74 -9.63
C ASP A 144 -6.63 -9.12 -10.85
N ASP A 145 -7.87 -8.64 -10.73
CA ASP A 145 -8.61 -7.94 -11.78
C ASP A 145 -8.50 -6.40 -11.67
N ASP A 146 -7.48 -5.92 -10.97
CA ASP A 146 -7.22 -4.51 -10.72
C ASP A 146 -8.27 -3.76 -9.88
N SER A 147 -9.27 -4.44 -9.32
CA SER A 147 -10.17 -3.79 -8.37
C SER A 147 -9.50 -3.62 -7.00
N VAL A 148 -9.83 -2.52 -6.31
CA VAL A 148 -9.32 -2.20 -4.97
C VAL A 148 -10.10 -3.00 -3.93
N TRP A 149 -9.43 -3.75 -3.07
CA TRP A 149 -10.09 -4.35 -1.90
C TRP A 149 -10.62 -3.26 -0.98
N ALA A 150 -11.90 -3.36 -0.60
CA ALA A 150 -12.56 -2.37 0.25
C ALA A 150 -13.41 -3.02 1.34
N VAL A 151 -13.54 -2.33 2.48
CA VAL A 151 -14.40 -2.69 3.61
C VAL A 151 -15.15 -1.44 4.05
N GLY A 152 -16.48 -1.50 4.12
CA GLY A 152 -17.32 -0.36 4.49
C GLY A 152 -17.13 0.83 3.53
N GLY A 153 -16.93 0.57 2.24
CA GLY A 153 -16.71 1.59 1.21
C GLY A 153 -15.32 2.24 1.26
N LYS A 154 -14.39 1.72 2.09
CA LYS A 154 -13.03 2.29 2.22
C LYS A 154 -11.99 1.31 1.69
N PRO A 155 -10.95 1.80 0.99
CA PRO A 155 -9.89 0.92 0.52
C PRO A 155 -9.14 0.26 1.67
N VAL A 156 -8.73 -0.98 1.46
CA VAL A 156 -7.82 -1.69 2.38
C VAL A 156 -6.41 -1.17 2.13
N GLU A 157 -5.99 -0.25 2.98
CA GLU A 157 -4.70 0.41 2.87
C GLU A 157 -4.08 0.72 4.23
N SER A 158 -2.80 1.02 4.23
CA SER A 158 -2.06 1.46 5.40
C SER A 158 -1.02 2.50 5.00
N THR A 159 -0.85 3.52 5.84
CA THR A 159 0.06 4.63 5.60
C THR A 159 1.05 4.78 6.75
N ALA A 160 2.30 5.09 6.41
CA ALA A 160 3.34 5.46 7.34
C ALA A 160 4.00 6.77 6.87
N ASP A 161 4.31 7.67 7.80
CA ASP A 161 5.06 8.87 7.53
C ASP A 161 6.55 8.63 7.76
N ILE A 162 7.38 9.08 6.83
CA ILE A 162 8.84 9.05 6.94
C ILE A 162 9.41 10.45 6.79
N THR A 163 10.47 10.74 7.54
CA THR A 163 11.16 12.04 7.45
C THR A 163 12.63 11.80 7.09
N VAL A 164 13.02 12.35 5.94
CA VAL A 164 14.41 12.34 5.47
C VAL A 164 15.08 13.61 5.97
N SER A 165 15.94 13.49 6.98
CA SER A 165 16.75 14.57 7.53
C SER A 165 18.08 14.69 6.79
N GLU A 166 18.73 15.86 6.89
CA GLU A 166 20.14 15.95 6.51
C GLU A 166 20.99 15.07 7.45
N PRO A 167 22.00 14.38 6.93
CA PRO A 167 23.01 13.84 7.81
C PRO A 167 23.58 15.01 8.62
N SER A 168 23.36 15.02 9.91
CA SER A 168 24.01 15.97 10.80
C SER A 168 25.52 15.81 10.58
N SER A 169 26.14 16.80 9.96
CA SER A 169 27.59 16.89 9.96
C SER A 169 27.98 17.04 11.42
N SER A 170 28.26 15.93 12.07
CA SER A 170 28.92 15.94 13.38
C SER A 170 30.27 16.57 13.14
N THR A 171 30.34 17.89 13.32
CA THR A 171 31.61 18.59 13.48
C THR A 171 32.21 18.01 14.76
N ALA A 172 33.05 17.01 14.61
CA ALA A 172 33.91 16.58 15.69
C ALA A 172 34.60 17.84 16.22
N PRO A 173 34.55 18.11 17.53
CA PRO A 173 35.25 19.24 18.07
C PRO A 173 36.74 19.02 17.73
N THR A 174 37.26 19.85 16.84
CA THR A 174 38.69 19.94 16.57
C THR A 174 39.37 20.21 17.92
N ALA A 175 40.07 19.20 18.40
CA ALA A 175 40.98 19.34 19.54
C ALA A 175 42.19 20.20 19.11
N ALA A 176 41.95 21.47 18.93
CA ALA A 176 42.97 22.47 18.64
C ALA A 176 42.81 23.64 19.59
N GLU A 177 43.01 23.38 20.90
CA GLU A 177 43.35 24.41 21.87
C GLU A 177 44.01 23.76 23.09
N ARG A 178 45.16 23.20 22.85
CA ARG A 178 46.16 22.94 23.87
C ARG A 178 47.51 23.37 23.32
N GLY A 179 47.82 24.63 23.53
CA GLY A 179 49.15 25.08 23.17
C GLY A 179 49.29 26.57 23.29
N ALA A 180 49.43 27.09 24.48
CA ALA A 180 50.18 28.31 24.74
C ALA A 180 50.16 28.58 26.25
N ALA A 181 51.05 27.93 26.98
CA ALA A 181 51.55 28.51 28.22
C ALA A 181 53.04 28.50 28.07
N GLY A 182 53.59 29.70 28.01
CA GLY A 182 54.98 30.03 27.77
C GLY A 182 55.93 29.69 28.89
N PRO A 183 57.21 29.92 28.64
CA PRO A 183 58.28 29.53 29.56
C PRO A 183 58.43 30.57 30.64
N ASP A 184 58.52 30.17 31.88
CA ASP A 184 59.07 31.01 32.91
C ASP A 184 60.35 30.37 33.47
N LEU A 185 61.39 31.22 33.50
CA LEU A 185 62.76 31.03 33.91
C LEU A 185 62.86 31.00 35.43
N ALA A 186 63.65 30.12 35.98
CA ALA A 186 64.57 30.37 37.10
C ALA A 186 65.30 29.08 37.51
N ALA A 187 66.53 29.01 37.18
CA ALA A 187 67.71 29.19 37.98
C ALA A 187 67.86 28.23 39.16
N GLY A 188 69.01 27.51 39.14
CA GLY A 188 69.82 27.27 40.30
C GLY A 188 69.97 25.85 40.80
N GLY A 189 71.14 25.31 40.70
CA GLY A 189 71.67 24.47 41.76
C GLY A 189 72.29 23.12 41.38
N ARG A 190 73.51 23.18 40.97
CA ARG A 190 74.64 22.32 41.25
C ARG A 190 74.44 21.03 42.07
N GLY A 191 75.04 19.97 41.62
CA GLY A 191 75.42 18.87 42.46
C GLY A 191 75.61 17.54 41.71
N SER A 192 76.71 17.32 41.05
CA SER A 192 77.34 16.00 40.92
C SER A 192 78.05 15.65 42.23
N PRO A 193 78.50 14.45 42.53
CA PRO A 193 78.87 13.33 41.69
C PRO A 193 78.59 11.92 42.31
N ASP A 194 78.76 10.93 41.46
CA ASP A 194 79.67 9.78 41.72
C ASP A 194 79.06 8.47 42.29
N ARG A 195 79.64 7.44 41.71
CA ARG A 195 79.88 6.06 42.15
C ARG A 195 78.72 5.06 41.92
N ASP A 196 78.93 4.30 40.93
CA ASP A 196 79.83 3.10 40.92
C ASP A 196 79.17 1.83 41.43
N ARG A 197 79.34 0.80 40.62
CA ARG A 197 79.42 -0.62 40.94
C ARG A 197 78.15 -1.49 40.81
N ARG A 198 78.18 -2.25 39.75
CA ARG A 198 78.59 -3.66 39.70
C ARG A 198 77.59 -4.70 40.09
N THR A 199 77.42 -5.61 39.08
CA THR A 199 77.33 -7.06 39.20
C THR A 199 75.99 -7.69 39.60
N GLY A 200 75.62 -8.65 38.77
CA GLY A 200 74.74 -9.77 38.98
C GLY A 200 74.15 -10.22 37.67
#